data_760d1ad6af0f338014e6e3e9c5417465
#
_entry.id   760d1ad6af0f338014e6e3e9c5417465
#
_cell.length_a   1.000
_cell.length_b   1.000
_cell.length_c   1.000
_cell.angle_alpha   90.00
_cell.angle_beta   90.00
_cell.angle_gamma   90.00
#
_symmetry.space_group_name_H-M   'P 1'
#
loop_
_entity.id
_entity.type
_entity.pdbx_description
1 polymer ?
#
loop_
_entity_poly.entity_id
_entity_poly.type
_entity_poly.pdbx_seq_one_letter_code
_entity_poly.pdbx_strand_id
1 'polypeptide(L)'
;MKHSKLYKLSNTEQAIMEIFWEAEGALTFKEIMTLANEKLNKNWKKQTVNTYLANLQKAGLLLADKRCARAYFYSPAYTKEEYTRLCVQGLVQESFDNSIFNFVSAFTGGKKLSKEDADELRKLI
;
A
#
# COMPACT_ATOMS: atom_id res chain seq x y z
N MET A 1 0.97 16.49 -1.61
CA MET A 1 1.30 15.90 -0.32
C MET A 1 1.64 14.43 -0.48
N LYS A 2 2.60 13.97 0.31
CA LYS A 2 3.08 12.59 0.19
C LYS A 2 1.99 11.54 0.43
N HIS A 3 1.07 11.82 1.35
CA HIS A 3 0.04 10.84 1.73
C HIS A 3 -1.02 10.63 0.66
N SER A 4 -1.29 11.65 -0.17
CA SER A 4 -2.32 11.53 -1.20
C SER A 4 -1.94 10.56 -2.32
N LYS A 5 -0.65 10.28 -2.49
CA LYS A 5 -0.19 9.35 -3.52
C LYS A 5 -0.30 7.89 -3.12
N LEU A 6 -0.40 7.60 -1.83
CA LEU A 6 -0.37 6.23 -1.32
C LEU A 6 -1.56 5.40 -1.81
N TYR A 7 -2.75 5.99 -1.84
CA TYR A 7 -3.92 5.26 -2.30
C TYR A 7 -4.13 5.35 -3.81
N LYS A 8 -3.20 6.01 -4.51
CA LYS A 8 -3.27 6.15 -5.98
C LYS A 8 -2.29 5.24 -6.69
N LEU A 9 -1.82 4.21 -6.04
CA LEU A 9 -0.94 3.24 -6.66
C LEU A 9 -1.65 2.52 -7.79
N SER A 10 -0.90 2.22 -8.85
CA SER A 10 -1.42 1.38 -9.91
C SER A 10 -1.66 -0.04 -9.39
N ASN A 11 -2.45 -0.82 -10.12
CA ASN A 11 -2.67 -2.21 -9.75
C ASN A 11 -1.38 -3.00 -9.68
N THR A 12 -0.43 -2.71 -10.57
CA THR A 12 0.87 -3.38 -10.58
C THR A 12 1.70 -3.00 -9.36
N GLU A 13 1.73 -1.72 -9.02
CA GLU A 13 2.45 -1.26 -7.84
C GLU A 13 1.87 -1.86 -6.56
N GLN A 14 0.55 -1.93 -6.48
CA GLN A 14 -0.14 -2.56 -5.36
C GLN A 14 0.25 -4.04 -5.26
N ALA A 15 0.27 -4.73 -6.39
CA ALA A 15 0.64 -6.14 -6.43
C ALA A 15 2.07 -6.38 -5.96
N ILE A 16 2.99 -5.48 -6.32
CA ILE A 16 4.38 -5.57 -5.87
C ILE A 16 4.46 -5.37 -4.35
N MET A 17 3.72 -4.41 -3.82
CA MET A 17 3.70 -4.21 -2.37
C MET A 17 3.14 -5.43 -1.63
N GLU A 18 2.16 -6.12 -2.21
CA GLU A 18 1.64 -7.35 -1.60
C GLU A 18 2.72 -8.42 -1.49
N ILE A 19 3.61 -8.49 -2.46
CA ILE A 19 4.74 -9.44 -2.41
C ILE A 19 5.60 -9.17 -1.18
N PHE A 20 5.90 -7.89 -0.92
CA PHE A 20 6.70 -7.51 0.24
C PHE A 20 5.99 -7.84 1.56
N TRP A 21 4.69 -7.56 1.63
CA TRP A 21 3.93 -7.81 2.86
C TRP A 21 3.79 -9.31 3.14
N GLU A 22 3.69 -10.13 2.11
CA GLU A 22 3.61 -11.58 2.28
C GLU A 22 4.95 -12.20 2.66
N ALA A 23 6.05 -11.58 2.26
CA ALA A 23 7.38 -12.15 2.45
C ALA A 23 7.87 -12.10 3.91
N GLU A 24 7.28 -11.25 4.73
CA GLU A 24 7.62 -11.13 6.15
C GLU A 24 9.09 -10.81 6.43
N GLY A 25 9.72 -10.04 5.56
CA GLY A 25 11.11 -9.66 5.76
C GLY A 25 11.65 -8.91 4.57
N ALA A 26 12.90 -8.50 4.68
CA ALA A 26 13.56 -7.79 3.60
C ALA A 26 13.87 -8.74 2.44
N LEU A 27 13.80 -8.23 1.23
CA LEU A 27 14.07 -9.02 0.02
C LEU A 27 15.20 -8.37 -0.78
N THR A 28 16.03 -9.21 -1.37
CA THR A 28 17.03 -8.73 -2.32
C THR A 28 16.36 -8.48 -3.67
N PHE A 29 17.04 -7.75 -4.53
CA PHE A 29 16.55 -7.48 -5.87
C PHE A 29 16.27 -8.78 -6.63
N LYS A 30 17.16 -9.75 -6.52
CA LYS A 30 16.99 -11.03 -7.20
C LYS A 30 15.76 -11.77 -6.72
N GLU A 31 15.52 -11.76 -5.41
CA GLU A 31 14.34 -12.38 -4.84
C GLU A 31 13.06 -11.71 -5.33
N ILE A 32 13.08 -10.38 -5.39
CA ILE A 32 11.94 -9.62 -5.90
C ILE A 32 11.66 -9.96 -7.36
N MET A 33 12.70 -10.03 -8.18
CA MET A 33 12.56 -10.40 -9.59
C MET A 33 11.86 -11.74 -9.73
N THR A 34 12.34 -12.72 -8.99
CA THR A 34 11.80 -14.08 -9.05
C THR A 34 10.34 -14.11 -8.60
N LEU A 35 10.06 -13.51 -7.43
CA LEU A 35 8.71 -13.52 -6.87
C LEU A 35 7.73 -12.76 -7.75
N ALA A 36 8.13 -11.60 -8.25
CA ALA A 36 7.24 -10.78 -9.08
C ALA A 36 6.87 -11.51 -10.37
N ASN A 37 7.86 -12.09 -11.04
CA ASN A 37 7.60 -12.79 -12.28
C ASN A 37 6.76 -14.06 -12.08
N GLU A 38 6.98 -14.77 -10.98
CA GLU A 38 6.19 -15.95 -10.66
C GLU A 38 4.77 -15.60 -10.25
N LYS A 39 4.62 -14.73 -9.27
CA LYS A 39 3.30 -14.43 -8.69
C LYS A 39 2.41 -13.64 -9.63
N LEU A 40 2.98 -12.76 -10.42
CA LEU A 40 2.21 -11.91 -11.32
C LEU A 40 2.17 -12.46 -12.74
N ASN A 41 2.79 -13.61 -12.96
CA ASN A 41 2.84 -14.27 -14.25
C ASN A 41 3.38 -13.34 -15.34
N LYS A 42 4.49 -12.68 -15.02
CA LYS A 42 5.16 -11.74 -15.91
C LYS A 42 6.52 -12.25 -16.30
N ASN A 43 7.15 -11.56 -17.24
CA ASN A 43 8.48 -11.85 -17.69
C ASN A 43 9.28 -10.55 -17.72
N TRP A 44 9.27 -9.85 -16.57
CA TRP A 44 9.92 -8.55 -16.45
C TRP A 44 11.43 -8.68 -16.41
N LYS A 45 12.08 -7.70 -17.03
CA LYS A 45 13.53 -7.58 -16.99
C LYS A 45 13.95 -6.68 -15.84
N LYS A 46 15.24 -6.68 -15.54
CA LYS A 46 15.80 -5.91 -14.42
C LYS A 46 15.41 -4.45 -14.44
N GLN A 47 15.44 -3.83 -15.61
CA GLN A 47 15.13 -2.42 -15.74
C GLN A 47 13.68 -2.12 -15.36
N THR A 48 12.76 -2.97 -15.75
CA THR A 48 11.34 -2.82 -15.42
C THR A 48 11.14 -2.89 -13.91
N VAL A 49 11.71 -3.89 -13.26
CA VAL A 49 11.59 -4.05 -11.82
C VAL A 49 12.24 -2.87 -11.09
N ASN A 50 13.42 -2.45 -11.54
CA ASN A 50 14.07 -1.28 -10.95
C ASN A 50 13.20 -0.04 -11.00
N THR A 51 12.50 0.17 -12.11
CA THR A 51 11.63 1.33 -12.26
C THR A 51 10.49 1.30 -11.24
N TYR A 52 9.86 0.14 -11.09
CA TYR A 52 8.79 0.02 -10.08
C TYR A 52 9.30 0.24 -8.67
N LEU A 53 10.46 -0.35 -8.34
CA LEU A 53 11.04 -0.18 -7.01
C LEU A 53 11.41 1.27 -6.74
N ALA A 54 11.98 1.95 -7.74
CA ALA A 54 12.32 3.37 -7.60
C ALA A 54 11.07 4.22 -7.37
N ASN A 55 9.99 3.93 -8.09
CA ASN A 55 8.74 4.67 -7.92
C ASN A 55 8.15 4.44 -6.53
N LEU A 56 8.21 3.21 -6.03
CA LEU A 56 7.70 2.91 -4.69
C LEU A 56 8.56 3.56 -3.61
N GLN A 57 9.87 3.65 -3.82
CA GLN A 57 10.75 4.38 -2.91
C GLN A 57 10.43 5.86 -2.89
N LYS A 58 10.20 6.45 -4.06
CA LYS A 58 9.80 7.87 -4.15
C LYS A 58 8.48 8.15 -3.45
N ALA A 59 7.56 7.20 -3.54
CA ALA A 59 6.27 7.32 -2.86
C ALA A 59 6.39 7.12 -1.34
N GLY A 60 7.55 6.71 -0.85
CA GLY A 60 7.77 6.49 0.57
C GLY A 60 7.29 5.14 1.07
N LEU A 61 7.00 4.19 0.18
CA LEU A 61 6.48 2.88 0.55
C LEU A 61 7.55 1.81 0.71
N LEU A 62 8.70 1.99 0.09
CA LEU A 62 9.80 1.05 0.20
C LEU A 62 11.05 1.74 0.73
N LEU A 63 11.78 1.00 1.53
CA LEU A 63 13.10 1.39 2.03
C LEU A 63 14.14 0.49 1.38
N ALA A 64 15.28 1.07 1.04
CA ALA A 64 16.41 0.32 0.52
C ALA A 64 17.56 0.42 1.51
N ASP A 65 18.11 -0.72 1.89
CA ASP A 65 19.18 -0.80 2.86
C ASP A 65 20.32 -1.62 2.30
N LYS A 66 21.50 -1.04 2.30
CA LYS A 66 22.70 -1.72 1.81
C LYS A 66 23.42 -2.37 2.97
N ARG A 67 22.97 -3.56 3.36
CA ARG A 67 23.52 -4.27 4.51
C ARG A 67 24.88 -4.88 4.24
N CYS A 68 25.19 -5.15 2.97
CA CYS A 68 26.51 -5.61 2.59
C CYS A 68 26.96 -4.88 1.34
N ALA A 69 28.25 -4.96 1.01
CA ALA A 69 28.85 -4.19 -0.07
C ALA A 69 28.27 -4.49 -1.46
N ARG A 70 27.54 -5.58 -1.62
CA ARG A 70 27.13 -6.06 -2.93
C ARG A 70 25.64 -6.07 -3.21
N ALA A 71 24.81 -5.83 -2.20
CA ALA A 71 23.38 -5.98 -2.40
C ALA A 71 22.59 -5.03 -1.54
N TYR A 72 21.51 -4.52 -2.14
CA TYR A 72 20.49 -3.81 -1.40
C TYR A 72 19.44 -4.80 -0.94
N PHE A 73 18.92 -4.53 0.24
CA PHE A 73 17.73 -5.19 0.75
C PHE A 73 16.60 -4.18 0.74
N TYR A 74 15.46 -4.60 0.25
CA TYR A 74 14.28 -3.76 0.17
C TYR A 74 13.26 -4.25 1.17
N SER A 75 12.61 -3.32 1.85
CA SER A 75 11.58 -3.66 2.82
C SER A 75 10.48 -2.62 2.77
N PRO A 76 9.24 -2.99 3.14
CA PRO A 76 8.16 -2.01 3.18
C PRO A 76 8.38 -1.02 4.33
N ALA A 77 8.09 0.25 4.04
CA ALA A 77 8.17 1.31 5.05
C ALA A 77 7.01 1.22 6.04
N TYR A 78 5.92 0.61 5.64
CA TYR A 78 4.71 0.46 6.44
C TYR A 78 4.21 -0.97 6.35
N THR A 79 3.56 -1.43 7.40
CA THR A 79 2.83 -2.69 7.34
C THR A 79 1.62 -2.50 6.43
N LYS A 80 1.01 -3.60 6.00
CA LYS A 80 -0.19 -3.51 5.18
C LYS A 80 -1.31 -2.76 5.91
N GLU A 81 -1.43 -3.00 7.21
CA GLU A 81 -2.43 -2.32 8.03
C GLU A 81 -2.19 -0.82 8.11
N GLU A 82 -0.94 -0.43 8.33
CA GLU A 82 -0.56 0.99 8.36
C GLU A 82 -0.82 1.65 7.01
N TYR A 83 -0.45 0.98 5.93
CA TYR A 83 -0.68 1.48 4.59
C TYR A 83 -2.17 1.68 4.32
N THR A 84 -2.99 0.68 4.67
CA THR A 84 -4.44 0.77 4.48
C THR A 84 -5.01 1.95 5.24
N ARG A 85 -4.56 2.15 6.47
CA ARG A 85 -5.00 3.30 7.28
C ARG A 85 -4.67 4.62 6.61
N LEU A 86 -3.44 4.74 6.10
CA LEU A 86 -3.02 5.95 5.40
C LEU A 86 -3.85 6.21 4.14
N CYS A 87 -4.20 5.14 3.42
CA CYS A 87 -5.04 5.25 2.23
C CYS A 87 -6.43 5.79 2.59
N VAL A 88 -7.03 5.26 3.65
CA VAL A 88 -8.35 5.71 4.09
C VAL A 88 -8.29 7.17 4.54
N GLN A 89 -7.28 7.52 5.33
CA GLN A 89 -7.11 8.91 5.79
C GLN A 89 -6.94 9.87 4.61
N GLY A 90 -6.12 9.48 3.63
CA GLY A 90 -5.92 10.31 2.44
C GLY A 90 -7.19 10.46 1.61
N LEU A 91 -7.96 9.40 1.48
CA LEU A 91 -9.22 9.43 0.76
C LEU A 91 -10.22 10.36 1.42
N VAL A 92 -10.38 10.24 2.73
CA VAL A 92 -11.31 11.09 3.49
C VAL A 92 -10.90 12.55 3.40
N GLN A 93 -9.59 12.81 3.50
CA GLN A 93 -9.05 14.16 3.45
C GLN A 93 -9.27 14.81 2.09
N GLU A 94 -9.00 14.10 1.01
CA GLU A 94 -9.05 14.67 -0.33
C GLU A 94 -10.44 14.63 -0.97
N SER A 95 -11.20 13.58 -0.73
CA SER A 95 -12.48 13.38 -1.42
C SER A 95 -13.69 13.73 -0.59
N PHE A 96 -13.54 13.84 0.73
CA PHE A 96 -14.66 14.09 1.64
C PHE A 96 -14.40 15.25 2.58
N ASP A 97 -13.50 16.16 2.20
CA ASP A 97 -13.17 17.33 3.01
C ASP A 97 -12.88 17.02 4.47
N ASN A 98 -12.25 15.89 4.70
CA ASN A 98 -11.91 15.43 6.04
C ASN A 98 -13.13 15.15 6.91
N SER A 99 -14.28 14.88 6.29
CA SER A 99 -15.51 14.58 6.98
C SER A 99 -15.77 13.09 7.05
N ILE A 100 -15.68 12.54 8.25
CA ILE A 100 -15.99 11.13 8.49
C ILE A 100 -17.46 10.84 8.18
N PHE A 101 -18.34 11.78 8.52
CA PHE A 101 -19.77 11.63 8.22
C PHE A 101 -20.01 11.46 6.72
N ASN A 102 -19.39 12.33 5.90
CA ASN A 102 -19.54 12.26 4.45
C ASN A 102 -18.96 10.96 3.89
N PHE A 103 -17.84 10.52 4.45
CA PHE A 103 -17.23 9.25 4.03
C PHE A 103 -18.17 8.07 4.32
N VAL A 104 -18.69 7.98 5.53
CA VAL A 104 -19.58 6.89 5.92
C VAL A 104 -20.86 6.93 5.08
N SER A 105 -21.40 8.14 4.86
CA SER A 105 -22.59 8.31 4.05
C SER A 105 -22.39 7.79 2.63
N ALA A 106 -21.25 8.12 2.03
CA ALA A 106 -20.91 7.62 0.70
C ALA A 106 -20.73 6.10 0.70
N PHE A 107 -20.09 5.58 1.74
CA PHE A 107 -19.85 4.15 1.86
C PHE A 107 -21.14 3.35 1.93
N THR A 108 -22.13 3.86 2.66
CA THR A 108 -23.43 3.20 2.82
C THR A 108 -24.39 3.48 1.66
N GLY A 109 -23.99 4.36 0.72
CA GLY A 109 -24.86 4.75 -0.38
C GLY A 109 -26.07 5.56 0.09
N GLY A 110 -25.93 6.28 1.20
CA GLY A 110 -27.01 7.09 1.78
C GLY A 110 -28.00 6.30 2.60
N LYS A 111 -27.80 4.99 2.74
CA LYS A 111 -28.69 4.16 3.54
C LYS A 111 -28.26 4.19 5.01
N LYS A 112 -29.20 3.89 5.89
CA LYS A 112 -28.87 3.82 7.31
C LYS A 112 -27.98 2.60 7.57
N LEU A 113 -27.09 2.76 8.54
CA LEU A 113 -26.27 1.64 9.00
C LEU A 113 -27.14 0.58 9.66
N SER A 114 -26.73 -0.67 9.54
CA SER A 114 -27.38 -1.74 10.31
C SER A 114 -27.14 -1.47 11.80
N LYS A 115 -27.99 -2.07 12.64
CA LYS A 115 -27.81 -1.94 14.08
C LYS A 115 -26.46 -2.47 14.52
N GLU A 116 -26.03 -3.57 13.91
CA GLU A 116 -24.75 -4.20 14.24
C GLU A 116 -23.57 -3.29 13.90
N ASP A 117 -23.59 -2.69 12.71
CA ASP A 117 -22.54 -1.77 12.29
C ASP A 117 -22.55 -0.51 13.16
N ALA A 118 -23.73 0.01 13.48
CA ALA A 118 -23.86 1.18 14.34
C ALA A 118 -23.28 0.90 15.73
N ASP A 119 -23.56 -0.26 16.29
CA ASP A 119 -23.05 -0.65 17.60
C ASP A 119 -21.52 -0.80 17.58
N GLU A 120 -20.98 -1.37 16.51
CA GLU A 120 -19.53 -1.48 16.36
C GLU A 120 -18.87 -0.11 16.28
N LEU A 121 -19.46 0.81 15.52
CA LEU A 121 -18.90 2.15 15.38
C LEU A 121 -18.95 2.93 16.69
N ARG A 122 -19.97 2.72 17.52
CA ARG A 122 -20.04 3.38 18.83
C ARG A 122 -18.88 3.02 19.74
N LYS A 123 -18.28 1.84 19.54
CA LYS A 123 -17.12 1.45 20.33
C LYS A 123 -15.91 2.32 20.08
N LEU A 124 -15.89 3.07 18.98
CA LEU A 124 -14.79 3.96 18.65
C LEU A 124 -14.91 5.32 19.35
N ILE A 125 -16.00 5.60 19.94
CA ILE A 125 -16.24 6.84 20.70
C ILE A 125 -15.99 6.59 22.19
#